data_f74924d196c6d8c53e444eea632b4908
#
_entry.id   f74924d196c6d8c53e444eea632b4908
#
_cell.length_a   1.000
_cell.length_b   1.000
_cell.length_c   1.000
_cell.angle_alpha   90.00
_cell.angle_beta   90.00
_cell.angle_gamma   90.00
#
_symmetry.space_group_name_H-M   'P 1'
#
loop_
_entity.id
_entity.type
_entity.pdbx_description
1 polymer ?
#
loop_
_entity_poly.entity_id
_entity_poly.type
_entity_poly.pdbx_seq_one_letter_code
_entity_poly.pdbx_strand_id
1 'polypeptide(L)'
;MVLYLRGHEGRGIGLLSKLQAYELQDAGADTVDANLELGLPVDAREYTGAAQLLADLGVRSVRLLTNNPAKVDALAEHGFGVTRIPLPPLTTPHNLRYLTAKRDRLGHQIDNIVIPNGRVVPTPDPISVAGERAG
;
A
#
# COMPACT_ATOMS: atom_id res chain seq x y z
N MET A 1 -7.77 22.09 -6.68
CA MET A 1 -7.95 21.85 -5.23
C MET A 1 -6.92 20.83 -4.77
N VAL A 2 -6.30 21.02 -3.61
CA VAL A 2 -5.36 20.07 -3.00
C VAL A 2 -5.90 19.71 -1.61
N LEU A 3 -6.05 18.41 -1.33
CA LEU A 3 -6.41 17.86 -0.04
C LEU A 3 -5.18 17.15 0.55
N TYR A 4 -4.63 17.69 1.64
CA TYR A 4 -3.48 17.12 2.31
C TYR A 4 -3.89 16.42 3.59
N LEU A 5 -3.70 15.10 3.66
CA LEU A 5 -4.03 14.27 4.82
C LEU A 5 -2.81 14.13 5.73
N ARG A 6 -2.98 14.55 6.98
CA ARG A 6 -1.98 14.38 8.04
C ARG A 6 -2.24 13.08 8.82
N GLY A 7 -1.26 12.66 9.62
CA GLY A 7 -1.39 11.46 10.45
C GLY A 7 -1.20 10.14 9.72
N HIS A 8 -0.79 10.14 8.44
CA HIS A 8 -0.57 8.94 7.64
C HIS A 8 0.90 8.46 7.65
N GLU A 9 1.75 9.03 8.51
CA GLU A 9 3.15 8.63 8.63
C GLU A 9 3.27 7.17 9.06
N GLY A 10 4.18 6.43 8.45
CA GLY A 10 4.31 4.99 8.70
C GLY A 10 3.04 4.18 8.42
N ARG A 11 2.19 4.59 7.49
CA ARG A 11 0.85 4.03 7.26
C ARG A 11 -0.09 4.18 8.48
N GLY A 12 0.01 5.32 9.16
CA GLY A 12 -0.84 5.64 10.30
C GLY A 12 -0.30 5.17 11.66
N ILE A 13 0.81 4.42 11.70
CA ILE A 13 1.42 3.97 12.96
C ILE A 13 2.30 5.04 13.63
N GLY A 14 2.56 6.13 12.95
CA GLY A 14 3.39 7.22 13.44
C GLY A 14 4.88 7.08 13.18
N LEU A 15 5.63 8.16 13.40
CA LEU A 15 7.06 8.21 13.09
C LEU A 15 7.90 7.29 14.00
N LEU A 16 7.61 7.26 15.29
CA LEU A 16 8.37 6.44 16.25
C LEU A 16 8.30 4.96 15.88
N SER A 17 7.09 4.45 15.70
CA SER A 17 6.89 3.04 15.32
C SER A 17 7.49 2.72 13.95
N LYS A 18 7.48 3.69 13.03
CA LYS A 18 8.15 3.54 11.74
C LYS A 18 9.67 3.40 11.89
N LEU A 19 10.31 4.15 12.79
CA LEU A 19 11.75 4.03 13.06
C LEU A 19 12.08 2.67 13.69
N GLN A 20 11.27 2.21 14.64
CA GLN A 20 11.41 0.87 15.24
C GLN A 20 11.26 -0.23 14.18
N ALA A 21 10.28 -0.10 13.27
CA ALA A 21 10.13 -1.03 12.16
C ALA A 21 11.36 -1.03 11.22
N TYR A 22 12.02 0.09 11.03
CA TYR A 22 13.26 0.15 10.24
C TYR A 22 14.42 -0.59 10.92
N GLU A 23 14.56 -0.51 12.24
CA GLU A 23 15.58 -1.29 12.96
C GLU A 23 15.38 -2.80 12.74
N LEU A 24 14.13 -3.29 12.78
CA LEU A 24 13.82 -4.69 12.50
C LEU A 24 14.08 -5.05 11.03
N GLN A 25 13.80 -4.13 10.09
CA GLN A 25 14.09 -4.36 8.68
C GLN A 25 15.60 -4.42 8.40
N ASP A 26 16.39 -3.60 9.07
CA ASP A 26 17.86 -3.65 8.99
C ASP A 26 18.40 -4.98 9.56
N ALA A 27 17.70 -5.56 10.55
CA ALA A 27 17.98 -6.90 11.07
C ALA A 27 17.49 -8.06 10.17
N GLY A 28 16.79 -7.75 9.05
CA GLY A 28 16.39 -8.71 8.03
C GLY A 28 14.89 -8.96 7.91
N ALA A 29 14.05 -8.43 8.80
CA ALA A 29 12.60 -8.51 8.69
C ALA A 29 12.10 -7.79 7.42
N ASP A 30 11.01 -8.23 6.84
CA ASP A 30 10.34 -7.41 5.82
C ASP A 30 9.38 -6.39 6.47
N THR A 31 8.80 -5.51 5.66
CA THR A 31 7.93 -4.43 6.16
C THR A 31 6.69 -4.95 6.90
N VAL A 32 6.16 -6.11 6.51
CA VAL A 32 4.98 -6.71 7.15
C VAL A 32 5.37 -7.36 8.47
N ASP A 33 6.43 -8.17 8.45
CA ASP A 33 6.93 -8.87 9.63
C ASP A 33 7.37 -7.89 10.71
N ALA A 34 8.10 -6.83 10.35
CA ALA A 34 8.49 -5.78 11.29
C ALA A 34 7.29 -5.13 12.01
N ASN A 35 6.19 -4.85 11.29
CA ASN A 35 5.00 -4.32 11.93
C ASN A 35 4.30 -5.35 12.84
N LEU A 36 4.22 -6.60 12.41
CA LEU A 36 3.63 -7.68 13.21
C LEU A 36 4.42 -7.95 14.50
N GLU A 37 5.74 -7.96 14.43
CA GLU A 37 6.62 -8.11 15.60
C GLU A 37 6.43 -6.98 16.63
N LEU A 38 6.13 -5.77 16.15
CA LEU A 38 5.79 -4.63 17.00
C LEU A 38 4.34 -4.64 17.50
N GLY A 39 3.53 -5.64 17.12
CA GLY A 39 2.10 -5.71 17.45
C GLY A 39 1.28 -4.61 16.79
N LEU A 40 1.76 -4.05 15.68
CA LEU A 40 1.14 -2.93 14.97
C LEU A 40 0.37 -3.42 13.75
N PRO A 41 -0.73 -2.74 13.39
CA PRO A 41 -1.43 -3.04 12.15
C PRO A 41 -0.54 -2.75 10.93
N VAL A 42 -0.70 -3.52 9.89
CA VAL A 42 0.04 -3.35 8.63
C VAL A 42 -0.33 -2.03 7.94
N ASP A 43 -1.57 -1.59 8.10
CA ASP A 43 -2.07 -0.30 7.62
C ASP A 43 -3.15 0.20 8.59
N ALA A 44 -2.87 1.33 9.26
CA ALA A 44 -3.77 2.00 10.20
C ALA A 44 -4.29 3.34 9.65
N ARG A 45 -4.19 3.57 8.35
CA ARG A 45 -4.66 4.82 7.75
C ARG A 45 -6.17 4.86 7.69
N GLU A 46 -6.71 6.00 8.08
CA GLU A 46 -8.13 6.31 7.99
C GLU A 46 -8.41 7.34 6.89
N TYR A 47 -9.47 7.11 6.13
CA TYR A 47 -9.86 7.98 5.02
C TYR A 47 -11.20 8.67 5.24
N THR A 48 -11.87 8.44 6.38
CA THR A 48 -13.17 9.04 6.73
C THR A 48 -13.13 10.56 6.66
N GLY A 49 -12.11 11.20 7.25
CA GLY A 49 -11.97 12.66 7.20
C GLY A 49 -11.77 13.19 5.76
N ALA A 50 -11.07 12.44 4.91
CA ALA A 50 -10.94 12.80 3.49
C ALA A 50 -12.29 12.69 2.77
N ALA A 51 -13.04 11.64 3.02
CA ALA A 51 -14.36 11.43 2.44
C ALA A 51 -15.35 12.54 2.85
N GLN A 52 -15.37 12.90 4.13
CA GLN A 52 -16.21 14.01 4.62
C GLN A 52 -15.89 15.33 3.95
N LEU A 53 -14.60 15.70 3.87
CA LEU A 53 -14.18 16.94 3.19
C LEU A 53 -14.54 16.93 1.70
N LEU A 54 -14.38 15.81 1.01
CA LEU A 54 -14.77 15.70 -0.39
C LEU A 54 -16.28 15.85 -0.57
N ALA A 55 -17.07 15.26 0.34
CA ALA A 55 -18.53 15.41 0.33
C ALA A 55 -18.97 16.84 0.57
N ASP A 56 -18.38 17.53 1.56
CA ASP A 56 -18.66 18.95 1.87
C ASP A 56 -18.33 19.87 0.69
N LEU A 57 -17.33 19.51 -0.10
CA LEU A 57 -16.94 20.21 -1.32
C LEU A 57 -17.83 19.84 -2.54
N GLY A 58 -18.84 19.01 -2.36
CA GLY A 58 -19.73 18.57 -3.44
C GLY A 58 -19.13 17.58 -4.44
N VAL A 59 -17.98 17.00 -4.14
CA VAL A 59 -17.35 15.97 -4.98
C VAL A 59 -18.13 14.68 -4.87
N ARG A 60 -18.45 14.04 -5.99
CA ARG A 60 -19.15 12.76 -6.03
C ARG A 60 -18.33 11.63 -6.63
N SER A 61 -17.31 11.98 -7.40
CA SER A 61 -16.42 11.00 -8.03
C SER A 61 -15.00 11.51 -8.06
N VAL A 62 -14.04 10.59 -7.99
CA VAL A 62 -12.62 10.89 -8.00
C VAL A 62 -11.85 9.98 -8.96
N ARG A 63 -10.86 10.55 -9.63
CA ARG A 63 -9.83 9.79 -10.34
C ARG A 63 -8.63 9.67 -9.37
N LEU A 64 -8.49 8.50 -8.76
CA LEU A 64 -7.53 8.28 -7.69
C LEU A 64 -6.24 7.65 -8.22
N LEU A 65 -5.14 8.40 -8.17
CA LEU A 65 -3.81 7.90 -8.51
C LEU A 65 -3.29 7.04 -7.36
N THR A 66 -3.38 5.74 -7.51
CA THR A 66 -2.95 4.79 -6.46
C THR A 66 -2.72 3.39 -7.03
N ASN A 67 -1.82 2.64 -6.38
CA ASN A 67 -1.67 1.20 -6.57
C ASN A 67 -2.24 0.40 -5.37
N ASN A 68 -2.69 1.09 -4.31
CA ASN A 68 -3.27 0.46 -3.13
C ASN A 68 -4.78 0.27 -3.29
N PRO A 69 -5.29 -0.97 -3.41
CA PRO A 69 -6.73 -1.25 -3.52
C PRO A 69 -7.50 -0.79 -2.28
N ALA A 70 -6.97 -0.98 -1.07
CA ALA A 70 -7.63 -0.54 0.17
C ALA A 70 -7.95 0.97 0.18
N LYS A 71 -7.19 1.78 -0.56
CA LYS A 71 -7.46 3.21 -0.70
C LYS A 71 -8.65 3.49 -1.63
N VAL A 72 -8.84 2.64 -2.63
CA VAL A 72 -10.00 2.70 -3.54
C VAL A 72 -11.24 2.28 -2.78
N ASP A 73 -11.17 1.15 -2.09
CA ASP A 73 -12.29 0.56 -1.34
C ASP A 73 -12.77 1.51 -0.25
N ALA A 74 -11.85 2.11 0.51
CA ALA A 74 -12.20 3.05 1.57
C ALA A 74 -13.00 4.27 1.08
N LEU A 75 -12.70 4.82 -0.10
CA LEU A 75 -13.51 5.91 -0.67
C LEU A 75 -14.81 5.40 -1.27
N ALA A 76 -14.80 4.22 -1.87
CA ALA A 76 -16.02 3.62 -2.42
C ALA A 76 -17.05 3.29 -1.32
N GLU A 77 -16.61 2.80 -0.17
CA GLU A 77 -17.45 2.55 1.01
C GLU A 77 -18.14 3.82 1.54
N HIS A 78 -17.52 4.99 1.32
CA HIS A 78 -18.12 6.28 1.63
C HIS A 78 -19.03 6.84 0.51
N GLY A 79 -19.34 6.03 -0.51
CA GLY A 79 -20.29 6.37 -1.57
C GLY A 79 -19.70 7.17 -2.74
N PHE A 80 -18.37 7.27 -2.86
CA PHE A 80 -17.75 7.94 -4.02
C PHE A 80 -17.63 7.01 -5.22
N GLY A 81 -17.87 7.55 -6.43
CA GLY A 81 -17.45 6.92 -7.67
C GLY A 81 -15.92 7.01 -7.78
N VAL A 82 -15.20 5.89 -7.66
CA VAL A 82 -13.73 5.88 -7.70
C VAL A 82 -13.24 5.24 -9.00
N THR A 83 -12.47 6.00 -9.77
CA THR A 83 -11.73 5.47 -10.92
C THR A 83 -10.25 5.43 -10.55
N ARG A 84 -9.68 4.23 -10.43
CA ARG A 84 -8.25 4.05 -10.16
C ARG A 84 -7.42 4.44 -11.38
N ILE A 85 -6.41 5.25 -11.15
CA ILE A 85 -5.35 5.54 -12.12
C ILE A 85 -4.06 4.89 -11.62
N PRO A 86 -3.48 3.92 -12.35
CA PRO A 86 -2.24 3.27 -11.95
C PRO A 86 -1.09 4.27 -11.84
N LEU A 87 -0.21 4.03 -10.87
CA LEU A 87 1.06 4.74 -10.71
C LEU A 87 2.19 3.75 -11.03
N PRO A 88 2.78 3.80 -12.23
CA PRO A 88 3.91 2.94 -12.54
C PRO A 88 5.08 3.28 -11.60
N PRO A 89 5.61 2.30 -10.85
CA PRO A 89 6.72 2.56 -9.95
C PRO A 89 8.01 2.74 -10.74
N LEU A 90 8.80 3.74 -10.35
CA LEU A 90 10.19 3.80 -10.79
C LEU A 90 10.98 2.76 -9.97
N THR A 91 11.36 1.66 -10.63
CA THR A 91 12.08 0.57 -9.98
C THR A 91 13.59 0.82 -9.98
N THR A 92 14.21 0.64 -8.83
CA THR A 92 15.66 0.70 -8.64
C THR A 92 16.12 -0.56 -7.89
N PRO A 93 17.42 -0.92 -7.92
CA PRO A 93 17.92 -2.02 -7.10
C PRO A 93 17.62 -1.87 -5.61
N HIS A 94 17.58 -0.63 -5.12
CA HIS A 94 17.36 -0.33 -3.71
C HIS A 94 15.90 -0.46 -3.27
N ASN A 95 14.92 -0.23 -4.16
CA ASN A 95 13.50 -0.29 -3.80
C ASN A 95 12.79 -1.56 -4.30
N LEU A 96 13.50 -2.45 -5.00
CA LEU A 96 12.92 -3.65 -5.58
C LEU A 96 12.25 -4.55 -4.53
N ARG A 97 12.96 -4.86 -3.42
CA ARG A 97 12.41 -5.68 -2.32
C ARG A 97 11.13 -5.05 -1.74
N TYR A 98 11.15 -3.75 -1.53
CA TYR A 98 10.00 -3.02 -1.01
C TYR A 98 8.79 -3.04 -1.96
N LEU A 99 9.01 -2.86 -3.26
CA LEU A 99 7.93 -2.93 -4.26
C LEU A 99 7.38 -4.34 -4.40
N THR A 100 8.24 -5.35 -4.34
CA THR A 100 7.85 -6.76 -4.36
C THR A 100 7.01 -7.11 -3.12
N ALA A 101 7.45 -6.73 -1.92
CA ALA A 101 6.67 -6.94 -0.70
C ALA A 101 5.31 -6.23 -0.75
N LYS A 102 5.26 -5.02 -1.29
CA LYS A 102 3.98 -4.31 -1.49
C LYS A 102 3.03 -5.05 -2.42
N ARG A 103 3.53 -5.57 -3.53
CA ARG A 103 2.72 -6.32 -4.48
C ARG A 103 2.26 -7.65 -3.88
N ASP A 104 3.20 -8.45 -3.38
CA ASP A 104 2.97 -9.86 -3.05
C ASP A 104 2.34 -10.06 -1.67
N ARG A 105 2.63 -9.18 -0.71
CA ARG A 105 2.13 -9.28 0.67
C ARG A 105 1.04 -8.28 1.04
N LEU A 106 0.96 -7.15 0.36
CA LEU A 106 0.00 -6.08 0.64
C LEU A 106 -1.05 -5.90 -0.46
N GLY A 107 -1.05 -6.77 -1.46
CA GLY A 107 -2.03 -6.75 -2.54
C GLY A 107 -2.01 -5.49 -3.41
N HIS A 108 -0.92 -4.73 -3.40
CA HIS A 108 -0.80 -3.57 -4.26
C HIS A 108 -0.83 -3.98 -5.73
N GLN A 109 -1.67 -3.33 -6.50
CA GLN A 109 -1.79 -3.54 -7.95
C GLN A 109 -0.63 -2.84 -8.68
N ILE A 110 0.54 -3.46 -8.63
CA ILE A 110 1.75 -3.01 -9.29
C ILE A 110 2.01 -3.94 -10.46
N ASP A 111 1.50 -3.56 -11.62
CA ASP A 111 1.77 -4.26 -12.86
C ASP A 111 3.20 -3.90 -13.31
N ASN A 112 3.98 -4.85 -13.73
CA ASN A 112 5.32 -4.64 -14.31
C ASN A 112 6.34 -3.95 -13.38
N ILE A 113 6.81 -4.67 -12.35
CA ILE A 113 8.05 -4.30 -11.68
C ILE A 113 9.20 -4.62 -12.67
N VAL A 114 9.77 -3.58 -13.28
CA VAL A 114 10.90 -3.72 -14.23
C VAL A 114 12.19 -3.46 -13.49
N ILE A 115 13.08 -4.45 -13.42
CA ILE A 115 14.42 -4.26 -12.85
C ILE A 115 15.34 -3.55 -13.84
N PRO A 116 16.42 -2.90 -13.37
CA PRO A 116 17.29 -2.04 -14.20
C PRO A 116 17.92 -2.70 -15.45
N ASN A 117 17.93 -4.02 -15.53
CA ASN A 117 18.37 -4.77 -16.71
C ASN A 117 17.24 -5.03 -17.73
N GLY A 118 16.09 -4.39 -17.57
CA GLY A 118 14.93 -4.54 -18.46
C GLY A 118 14.08 -5.80 -18.22
N ARG A 119 14.45 -6.65 -17.26
CA ARG A 119 13.67 -7.84 -16.93
C ARG A 119 12.46 -7.47 -16.11
N VAL A 120 11.30 -8.01 -16.47
CA VAL A 120 10.06 -7.89 -15.69
C VAL A 120 10.04 -8.94 -14.59
N VAL A 121 9.78 -8.53 -13.34
CA VAL A 121 9.49 -9.46 -12.24
C VAL A 121 8.05 -9.94 -12.41
N PRO A 122 7.82 -11.24 -12.68
CA PRO A 122 6.47 -11.74 -12.89
C PRO A 122 5.61 -11.54 -11.64
N THR A 123 4.32 -11.30 -11.86
CA THR A 123 3.32 -11.37 -10.80
C THR A 123 3.16 -12.83 -10.40
N PRO A 124 3.21 -13.21 -9.12
CA PRO A 124 2.95 -14.58 -8.71
C PRO A 124 1.53 -14.98 -9.14
N ASP A 125 1.39 -16.20 -9.65
CA ASP A 125 0.10 -16.73 -10.04
C ASP A 125 -0.84 -16.80 -8.81
N PRO A 126 -2.09 -16.36 -8.93
CA PRO A 126 -3.04 -16.33 -7.81
C PRO A 126 -3.37 -17.73 -7.23
N ILE A 127 -2.94 -18.81 -7.88
CA ILE A 127 -3.21 -20.19 -7.48
C ILE A 127 -2.18 -20.74 -6.50
N SER A 128 -1.01 -20.11 -6.33
CA SER A 128 0.07 -20.67 -5.49
C SER A 128 -0.09 -20.37 -3.99
N VAL A 129 -1.06 -19.57 -3.58
CA VAL A 129 -1.26 -19.19 -2.16
C VAL A 129 -2.27 -20.09 -1.43
N ALA A 130 -2.93 -21.02 -2.15
CA ALA A 130 -3.97 -21.89 -1.59
C ALA A 130 -3.46 -23.30 -1.16
N GLY A 131 -2.16 -23.57 -1.21
CA GLY A 131 -1.60 -24.91 -1.13
C GLY A 131 -0.88 -25.32 0.17
N GLU A 132 -0.81 -24.49 1.21
CA GLU A 132 -0.13 -24.86 2.47
C GLU A 132 -1.02 -24.66 3.71
N ARG A 133 -2.16 -25.34 3.74
CA ARG A 133 -2.86 -25.65 4.99
C ARG A 133 -3.44 -27.06 4.88
N ALA A 134 -2.62 -28.09 5.05
CA ALA A 134 -3.03 -29.40 5.55
C ALA A 134 -1.77 -30.25 5.79
N GLY A 135 -1.44 -30.50 7.05
CA GLY A 135 -0.42 -31.42 7.48
C GLY A 135 -0.09 -31.21 8.94
#